data_a111292b56520b5602fcec61d2416590
#
_entry.id   a111292b56520b5602fcec61d2416590
#
_cell.length_a   1.000
_cell.length_b   1.000
_cell.length_c   1.000
_cell.angle_alpha   90.00
_cell.angle_beta   90.00
_cell.angle_gamma   90.00
#
_symmetry.space_group_name_H-M   'P 1'
#
loop_
_entity.id
_entity.type
_entity.pdbx_description
1 polymer ?
#
loop_
_entity_poly.entity_id
_entity_poly.type
_entity_poly.pdbx_seq_one_letter_code
_entity_poly.pdbx_strand_id
1 'polypeptide(L)'
;MPGDFFSYHLDVYPGFKVLSLSYRKGRCDGRTFSMQIYLPDEKDGLPAMLEMLASTPEDEDTPSYRADIGELKIPRFKFGYHFEATEALKSLGLSLPLERIFHKSCIQVDEVGTEAAAAAADVSVGACGPAEKKYDFVADHPFLFLVKEWRSGVVLFLGQVLDPSMH
;
A
#
# COMPACT_ATOMS: atom_id res chain seq x y z
N MET A 1 21.05 -2.21 2.00
CA MET A 1 20.31 -2.10 3.29
C MET A 1 19.33 -3.24 3.32
N PRO A 2 19.17 -4.04 4.39
CA PRO A 2 18.16 -5.08 4.45
C PRO A 2 16.80 -4.41 4.41
N GLY A 3 15.85 -4.99 3.65
CA GLY A 3 14.56 -4.44 3.26
C GLY A 3 13.80 -3.64 4.31
N ASP A 4 13.13 -2.60 3.86
CA ASP A 4 12.44 -1.64 4.71
C ASP A 4 11.16 -2.22 5.37
N PHE A 5 10.71 -3.40 4.94
CA PHE A 5 9.50 -4.05 5.46
C PHE A 5 9.84 -5.16 6.47
N PHE A 6 9.01 -5.24 7.51
CA PHE A 6 9.18 -6.19 8.61
C PHE A 6 8.26 -7.41 8.50
N SER A 7 7.04 -7.21 8.02
CA SER A 7 6.03 -8.25 7.84
C SER A 7 5.04 -7.84 6.76
N TYR A 8 4.35 -8.82 6.20
CA TYR A 8 3.30 -8.61 5.23
C TYR A 8 2.12 -9.53 5.52
N HIS A 9 0.96 -9.15 5.02
CA HIS A 9 -0.23 -10.00 4.97
C HIS A 9 -1.08 -9.65 3.76
N LEU A 10 -1.86 -10.62 3.29
CA LEU A 10 -2.77 -10.49 2.17
C LEU A 10 -4.20 -10.64 2.66
N ASP A 11 -5.00 -9.63 2.46
CA ASP A 11 -6.42 -9.64 2.71
C ASP A 11 -7.16 -9.72 1.36
N VAL A 12 -8.17 -10.58 1.28
CA VAL A 12 -8.95 -10.82 0.05
C VAL A 12 -10.34 -10.27 0.24
N TYR A 13 -10.74 -9.44 -0.71
CA TYR A 13 -12.06 -8.81 -0.80
C TYR A 13 -12.80 -9.27 -2.06
N PRO A 14 -14.10 -9.05 -2.17
CA PRO A 14 -14.81 -9.28 -3.43
C PRO A 14 -14.30 -8.32 -4.52
N GLY A 15 -13.63 -8.86 -5.54
CA GLY A 15 -13.14 -8.12 -6.71
C GLY A 15 -11.76 -7.48 -6.59
N PHE A 16 -11.09 -7.56 -5.42
CA PHE A 16 -9.72 -7.07 -5.25
C PHE A 16 -9.00 -7.73 -4.08
N LYS A 17 -7.68 -7.52 -4.02
CA LYS A 17 -6.81 -7.96 -2.93
C LYS A 17 -6.05 -6.78 -2.36
N VAL A 18 -5.76 -6.83 -1.07
CA VAL A 18 -4.96 -5.81 -0.38
C VAL A 18 -3.73 -6.47 0.23
N LEU A 19 -2.57 -6.09 -0.28
CA LEU A 19 -1.29 -6.46 0.31
C LEU A 19 -0.86 -5.37 1.27
N SER A 20 -0.72 -5.71 2.53
CA SER A 20 -0.21 -4.81 3.57
C SER A 20 1.24 -5.14 3.91
N LEU A 21 2.13 -4.18 3.72
CA LEU A 21 3.56 -4.25 3.99
C LEU A 21 3.89 -3.35 5.18
N SER A 22 4.26 -3.92 6.31
CA SER A 22 4.63 -3.15 7.50
C SER A 22 6.07 -2.70 7.43
N TYR A 23 6.32 -1.41 7.60
CA TYR A 23 7.67 -0.88 7.74
C TYR A 23 8.31 -1.27 9.07
N ARG A 24 9.63 -1.35 9.10
CA ARG A 24 10.37 -1.56 10.35
C ARG A 24 10.10 -0.40 11.31
N LYS A 25 9.88 -0.73 12.56
CA LYS A 25 9.69 0.28 13.61
C LYS A 25 10.96 1.12 13.77
N GLY A 26 10.78 2.44 13.72
CA GLY A 26 11.82 3.38 14.09
C GLY A 26 12.20 3.28 15.57
N ARG A 27 13.38 3.80 15.93
CA ARG A 27 13.93 3.68 17.31
C ARG A 27 13.25 4.62 18.33
N CYS A 28 12.50 5.63 17.90
CA CYS A 28 12.25 6.80 18.77
C CYS A 28 10.82 7.07 19.21
N ASP A 29 9.76 6.54 18.55
CA ASP A 29 8.40 7.02 18.85
C ASP A 29 7.29 5.96 18.89
N GLY A 30 7.62 4.72 18.66
CA GLY A 30 6.66 3.62 18.69
C GLY A 30 5.60 3.67 17.58
N ARG A 31 5.68 4.60 16.62
CA ARG A 31 4.79 4.65 15.48
C ARG A 31 5.06 3.51 14.51
N THR A 32 3.99 2.99 13.94
CA THR A 32 4.06 1.91 12.96
C THR A 32 3.44 2.41 11.66
N PHE A 33 4.18 2.30 10.59
CA PHE A 33 3.73 2.66 9.25
C PHE A 33 3.55 1.41 8.41
N SER A 34 2.62 1.44 7.48
CA SER A 34 2.41 0.38 6.50
C SER A 34 2.15 0.96 5.12
N MET A 35 2.67 0.26 4.11
CA MET A 35 2.22 0.43 2.73
C MET A 35 1.11 -0.59 2.47
N GLN A 36 0.02 -0.16 1.88
CA GLN A 36 -1.04 -1.03 1.40
C GLN A 36 -1.14 -0.89 -0.12
N ILE A 37 -1.20 -2.02 -0.80
CA ILE A 37 -1.34 -2.09 -2.26
C ILE A 37 -2.67 -2.78 -2.54
N TYR A 38 -3.58 -2.07 -3.20
CA TYR A 38 -4.90 -2.52 -3.59
C TYR A 38 -4.86 -2.92 -5.05
N LEU A 39 -4.97 -4.20 -5.32
CA LEU A 39 -4.89 -4.79 -6.65
C LEU A 39 -6.27 -5.33 -7.05
N PRO A 40 -6.95 -4.76 -8.05
CA PRO A 40 -8.20 -5.32 -8.55
C PRO A 40 -7.95 -6.70 -9.17
N ASP A 41 -8.95 -7.58 -9.15
CA ASP A 41 -8.84 -8.90 -9.78
C ASP A 41 -8.85 -8.80 -11.31
N GLU A 42 -9.56 -7.81 -11.86
CA GLU A 42 -9.62 -7.53 -13.30
C GLU A 42 -8.59 -6.49 -13.70
N LYS A 43 -7.97 -6.66 -14.87
CA LYS A 43 -6.90 -5.78 -15.36
C LYS A 43 -7.32 -4.32 -15.59
N ASP A 44 -8.57 -4.09 -15.89
CA ASP A 44 -9.19 -2.77 -16.04
C ASP A 44 -10.09 -2.39 -14.85
N GLY A 45 -10.01 -3.15 -13.75
CA GLY A 45 -10.89 -3.03 -12.59
C GLY A 45 -10.60 -1.84 -11.66
N LEU A 46 -9.50 -1.11 -11.85
CA LEU A 46 -9.11 -0.02 -10.95
C LEU A 46 -10.20 1.04 -10.77
N PRO A 47 -10.90 1.55 -11.81
CA PRO A 47 -11.96 2.53 -11.62
C PRO A 47 -13.12 2.01 -10.77
N ALA A 48 -13.59 0.79 -11.03
CA ALA A 48 -14.69 0.17 -10.30
C ALA A 48 -14.30 -0.09 -8.82
N MET A 49 -13.07 -0.52 -8.56
CA MET A 49 -12.54 -0.68 -7.21
C MET A 49 -12.51 0.67 -6.46
N LEU A 50 -12.09 1.76 -7.11
CA LEU A 50 -12.07 3.09 -6.51
C LEU A 50 -13.47 3.59 -6.15
N GLU A 51 -14.46 3.35 -7.01
CA GLU A 51 -15.87 3.68 -6.73
C GLU A 51 -16.39 2.89 -5.52
N MET A 52 -16.05 1.60 -5.44
CA MET A 52 -16.41 0.74 -4.31
C MET A 52 -15.79 1.24 -3.02
N LEU A 53 -14.48 1.51 -3.00
CA LEU A 53 -13.77 2.03 -1.82
C LEU A 53 -14.32 3.38 -1.37
N ALA A 54 -14.70 4.26 -2.31
CA ALA A 54 -15.28 5.57 -1.98
C ALA A 54 -16.70 5.48 -1.41
N SER A 55 -17.44 4.42 -1.70
CA SER A 55 -18.83 4.22 -1.26
C SER A 55 -18.96 3.35 -0.02
N THR A 56 -17.92 2.60 0.35
CA THR A 56 -17.94 1.71 1.50
C THR A 56 -17.50 2.48 2.76
N PRO A 57 -18.32 2.51 3.83
CA PRO A 57 -17.92 3.07 5.11
C PRO A 57 -16.70 2.32 5.68
N GLU A 58 -15.77 3.04 6.34
CA GLU A 58 -14.56 2.44 6.93
C GLU A 58 -14.85 1.28 7.90
N ASP A 59 -15.99 1.31 8.58
CA ASP A 59 -16.40 0.28 9.55
C ASP A 59 -16.89 -1.02 8.88
N GLU A 60 -17.22 -1.00 7.59
CA GLU A 60 -17.69 -2.16 6.84
C GLU A 60 -16.61 -2.79 5.94
N ASP A 61 -15.42 -2.21 5.89
CA ASP A 61 -14.30 -2.73 5.09
C ASP A 61 -13.64 -3.94 5.78
N THR A 62 -14.42 -5.02 5.91
CA THR A 62 -13.94 -6.27 6.47
C THR A 62 -13.50 -7.21 5.37
N PRO A 63 -12.23 -7.68 5.37
CA PRO A 63 -11.78 -8.65 4.38
C PRO A 63 -12.57 -9.95 4.49
N SER A 64 -12.88 -10.55 3.36
CA SER A 64 -13.55 -11.85 3.32
C SER A 64 -12.74 -12.92 4.05
N TYR A 65 -11.42 -12.87 3.89
CA TYR A 65 -10.47 -13.72 4.61
C TYR A 65 -9.03 -13.23 4.42
N ARG A 66 -8.16 -13.61 5.35
CA ARG A 66 -6.72 -13.45 5.23
C ARG A 66 -6.15 -14.69 4.55
N ALA A 67 -5.28 -14.49 3.56
CA ALA A 67 -4.75 -15.55 2.73
C ALA A 67 -3.23 -15.66 2.82
N ASP A 68 -2.75 -16.89 2.65
CA ASP A 68 -1.35 -17.15 2.38
C ASP A 68 -1.00 -16.75 0.94
N ILE A 69 0.21 -16.21 0.78
CA ILE A 69 0.71 -15.75 -0.53
C ILE A 69 1.44 -16.92 -1.22
N GLY A 70 1.05 -17.18 -2.46
CA GLY A 70 1.76 -18.08 -3.37
C GLY A 70 2.92 -17.36 -4.05
N GLU A 71 2.62 -16.57 -5.06
CA GLU A 71 3.59 -15.74 -5.76
C GLU A 71 3.39 -14.27 -5.39
N LEU A 72 4.49 -13.58 -5.08
CA LEU A 72 4.49 -12.14 -4.77
C LEU A 72 5.36 -11.40 -5.77
N LYS A 73 4.73 -10.55 -6.59
CA LYS A 73 5.41 -9.68 -7.55
C LYS A 73 4.87 -8.25 -7.46
N ILE A 74 5.74 -7.33 -7.11
CA ILE A 74 5.45 -5.90 -7.09
C ILE A 74 6.46 -5.21 -8.00
N PRO A 75 6.02 -4.39 -8.98
CA PRO A 75 6.93 -3.65 -9.82
C PRO A 75 7.72 -2.64 -9.01
N ARG A 76 8.93 -2.32 -9.46
CA ARG A 76 9.64 -1.14 -8.94
C ARG A 76 8.96 0.11 -9.44
N PHE A 77 8.80 1.10 -8.57
CA PHE A 77 8.31 2.39 -9.01
C PHE A 77 8.90 3.54 -8.17
N LYS A 78 9.01 4.68 -8.81
CA LYS A 78 9.46 5.91 -8.17
C LYS A 78 8.64 7.07 -8.66
N PHE A 79 7.95 7.75 -7.73
CA PHE A 79 7.18 8.95 -8.02
C PHE A 79 7.70 10.12 -7.21
N GLY A 80 7.83 11.27 -7.87
CA GLY A 80 8.04 12.56 -7.24
C GLY A 80 6.87 13.47 -7.55
N TYR A 81 6.32 14.12 -6.53
CA TYR A 81 5.26 15.10 -6.69
C TYR A 81 5.65 16.41 -6.00
N HIS A 82 5.37 17.51 -6.64
CA HIS A 82 5.57 18.82 -6.06
C HIS A 82 4.44 19.76 -6.50
N PHE A 83 3.96 20.59 -5.58
CA PHE A 83 2.96 21.61 -5.88
C PHE A 83 3.08 22.79 -4.91
N GLU A 84 2.51 23.92 -5.31
CA GLU A 84 2.35 25.07 -4.44
C GLU A 84 1.07 24.91 -3.62
N ALA A 85 1.22 24.77 -2.30
CA ALA A 85 0.12 24.46 -1.39
C ALA A 85 -0.60 25.74 -0.88
N THR A 86 -0.13 26.93 -1.21
CA THR A 86 -0.61 28.20 -0.65
C THR A 86 -2.12 28.38 -0.78
N GLU A 87 -2.66 28.22 -1.98
CA GLU A 87 -4.09 28.41 -2.21
C GLU A 87 -4.96 27.31 -1.61
N ALA A 88 -4.47 26.06 -1.63
CA ALA A 88 -5.15 24.95 -0.99
C ALA A 88 -5.26 25.15 0.54
N LEU A 89 -4.20 25.63 1.18
CA LEU A 89 -4.19 25.91 2.61
C LEU A 89 -5.08 27.11 2.98
N LYS A 90 -5.10 28.16 2.14
CA LYS A 90 -6.02 29.29 2.32
C LYS A 90 -7.47 28.86 2.23
N SER A 91 -7.82 28.01 1.29
CA SER A 91 -9.20 27.50 1.13
C SER A 91 -9.67 26.66 2.33
N LEU A 92 -8.72 26.07 3.06
CA LEU A 92 -8.97 25.37 4.32
C LEU A 92 -9.00 26.30 5.55
N GLY A 93 -8.93 27.63 5.34
CA GLY A 93 -8.99 28.62 6.41
C GLY A 93 -7.66 28.86 7.13
N LEU A 94 -6.55 28.32 6.64
CA LEU A 94 -5.22 28.56 7.19
C LEU A 94 -4.65 29.88 6.65
N SER A 95 -4.74 30.94 7.42
CA SER A 95 -4.11 32.22 7.12
C SER A 95 -2.69 32.23 7.69
N LEU A 96 -1.73 31.85 6.84
CA LEU A 96 -0.31 31.89 7.22
C LEU A 96 0.33 33.18 6.68
N PRO A 97 1.23 33.83 7.42
CA PRO A 97 1.93 35.04 7.00
C PRO A 97 3.05 34.73 5.98
N LEU A 98 2.91 33.67 5.21
CA LEU A 98 3.87 33.20 4.23
C LEU A 98 3.34 33.47 2.81
N GLU A 99 4.19 34.02 1.96
CA GLU A 99 3.79 34.34 0.59
C GLU A 99 3.57 33.10 -0.26
N ARG A 100 4.40 32.06 -0.09
CA ARG A 100 4.32 30.83 -0.88
C ARG A 100 4.77 29.61 -0.08
N ILE A 101 4.02 28.53 -0.18
CA ILE A 101 4.31 27.25 0.45
C ILE A 101 4.42 26.20 -0.65
N PHE A 102 5.58 25.56 -0.72
CA PHE A 102 5.82 24.45 -1.66
C PHE A 102 5.85 23.13 -0.90
N HIS A 103 5.11 22.16 -1.42
CA HIS A 103 5.15 20.79 -0.97
C HIS A 103 5.89 19.94 -2.01
N LYS A 104 6.84 19.12 -1.54
CA LYS A 104 7.54 18.14 -2.37
C LYS A 104 7.55 16.80 -1.64
N SER A 105 7.14 15.77 -2.33
CA SER A 105 7.17 14.39 -1.83
C SER A 105 7.82 13.47 -2.86
N CYS A 106 8.41 12.37 -2.39
CA CYS A 106 8.95 11.32 -3.21
C CYS A 106 8.67 9.99 -2.53
N ILE A 107 8.21 9.02 -3.30
CA ILE A 107 8.07 7.63 -2.87
C ILE A 107 8.85 6.75 -3.86
N GLN A 108 9.57 5.78 -3.33
CA GLN A 108 10.32 4.79 -4.11
C GLN A 108 10.10 3.41 -3.51
N VAL A 109 9.72 2.46 -4.35
CA VAL A 109 9.63 1.03 -4.04
C VAL A 109 10.64 0.31 -4.92
N ASP A 110 11.53 -0.46 -4.30
CA ASP A 110 12.58 -1.20 -4.97
C ASP A 110 12.58 -2.69 -4.55
N GLU A 111 13.44 -3.49 -5.19
CA GLU A 111 13.53 -4.95 -4.99
C GLU A 111 13.92 -5.34 -3.56
N VAL A 112 14.61 -4.47 -2.84
CA VAL A 112 15.14 -4.79 -1.50
C VAL A 112 14.00 -5.05 -0.51
N GLY A 113 12.87 -4.35 -0.65
CA GLY A 113 11.68 -4.60 0.14
C GLY A 113 10.93 -5.88 -0.24
N THR A 114 10.94 -6.23 -1.52
CA THR A 114 10.18 -7.37 -2.08
C THR A 114 10.86 -8.72 -1.80
N GLU A 115 12.18 -8.80 -1.93
CA GLU A 115 12.95 -10.04 -1.61
C GLU A 115 12.85 -10.42 -0.13
N ALA A 116 12.87 -9.44 0.78
CA ALA A 116 12.74 -9.68 2.21
C ALA A 116 11.34 -10.24 2.57
N ALA A 117 10.30 -9.82 1.86
CA ALA A 117 8.96 -10.35 2.04
C ALA A 117 8.84 -11.80 1.55
N ALA A 118 9.41 -12.13 0.39
CA ALA A 118 9.42 -13.48 -0.16
C ALA A 118 10.20 -14.48 0.73
N ALA A 119 11.32 -14.06 1.29
CA ALA A 119 12.15 -14.92 2.18
C ALA A 119 11.44 -15.22 3.52
N ALA A 120 10.54 -14.36 3.98
CA ALA A 120 9.80 -14.60 5.22
C ALA A 120 8.66 -15.63 5.07
N ALA A 121 8.23 -15.93 3.84
CA ALA A 121 7.17 -16.90 3.56
C ALA A 121 7.59 -18.37 3.76
N ASP A 122 8.89 -18.66 3.84
CA ASP A 122 9.41 -20.03 3.82
C ASP A 122 9.59 -20.68 5.20
N VAL A 123 9.05 -20.11 6.28
CA VAL A 123 9.18 -20.64 7.65
C VAL A 123 7.83 -21.02 8.26
N SER A 124 7.05 -21.83 7.54
CA SER A 124 5.92 -22.57 8.12
C SER A 124 6.08 -24.07 7.86
N VAL A 125 7.15 -24.66 8.35
CA VAL A 125 7.30 -26.13 8.39
C VAL A 125 6.64 -26.63 9.66
N GLY A 126 5.43 -27.20 9.54
CA GLY A 126 4.91 -28.03 10.61
C GLY A 126 3.42 -27.96 10.95
N ALA A 127 2.53 -27.79 9.99
CA ALA A 127 1.11 -28.07 10.23
C ALA A 127 0.61 -29.06 9.17
N CYS A 128 0.36 -30.29 9.57
CA CYS A 128 -0.35 -31.30 8.77
C CYS A 128 -1.85 -30.97 8.80
N GLY A 129 -2.25 -29.91 8.09
CA GLY A 129 -3.62 -29.50 7.82
C GLY A 129 -3.91 -29.60 6.32
N PRO A 130 -5.19 -29.54 5.89
CA PRO A 130 -5.51 -29.44 4.46
C PRO A 130 -4.75 -28.23 3.89
N ALA A 131 -4.17 -28.41 2.70
CA ALA A 131 -3.39 -27.36 2.05
C ALA A 131 -4.20 -26.05 1.97
N GLU A 132 -3.80 -25.03 2.71
CA GLU A 132 -4.45 -23.73 2.67
C GLU A 132 -4.30 -23.15 1.27
N LYS A 133 -5.39 -22.58 0.76
CA LYS A 133 -5.43 -22.00 -0.58
C LYS A 133 -4.51 -20.78 -0.60
N LYS A 134 -3.41 -20.85 -1.35
CA LYS A 134 -2.51 -19.74 -1.57
C LYS A 134 -3.04 -18.84 -2.68
N TYR A 135 -2.86 -17.56 -2.54
CA TYR A 135 -3.24 -16.55 -3.54
C TYR A 135 -1.99 -15.87 -4.08
N ASP A 136 -1.94 -15.75 -5.40
CA ASP A 136 -0.88 -14.98 -6.04
C ASP A 136 -1.22 -13.48 -5.97
N PHE A 137 -0.21 -12.69 -5.68
CA PHE A 137 -0.25 -11.23 -5.73
C PHE A 137 0.77 -10.73 -6.73
N VAL A 138 0.32 -10.60 -7.98
CA VAL A 138 1.15 -10.17 -9.11
C VAL A 138 0.61 -8.83 -9.62
N ALA A 139 1.26 -7.73 -9.24
CA ALA A 139 0.84 -6.38 -9.59
C ALA A 139 1.35 -6.00 -11.00
N ASP A 140 0.83 -6.68 -12.04
CA ASP A 140 1.16 -6.50 -13.45
C ASP A 140 0.19 -5.59 -14.22
N HIS A 141 -0.81 -5.03 -13.55
CA HIS A 141 -1.84 -4.16 -14.08
C HIS A 141 -2.15 -3.00 -13.12
N PRO A 142 -2.98 -2.01 -13.49
CA PRO A 142 -3.20 -0.82 -12.67
C PRO A 142 -3.62 -1.12 -11.24
N PHE A 143 -2.96 -0.48 -10.28
CA PHE A 143 -3.25 -0.64 -8.85
C PHE A 143 -3.17 0.69 -8.09
N LEU A 144 -3.80 0.71 -6.90
CA LEU A 144 -3.71 1.81 -5.94
C LEU A 144 -2.70 1.44 -4.86
N PHE A 145 -1.95 2.41 -4.37
CA PHE A 145 -1.16 2.25 -3.15
C PHE A 145 -1.40 3.40 -2.19
N LEU A 146 -1.29 3.11 -0.90
CA LEU A 146 -1.25 4.13 0.14
C LEU A 146 -0.23 3.78 1.23
N VAL A 147 0.30 4.80 1.88
CA VAL A 147 1.14 4.67 3.08
C VAL A 147 0.41 5.37 4.21
N LYS A 148 0.15 4.63 5.29
CA LYS A 148 -0.54 5.18 6.47
C LYS A 148 0.19 4.89 7.78
N GLU A 149 -0.01 5.74 8.76
CA GLU A 149 0.32 5.49 10.15
C GLU A 149 -0.79 4.64 10.79
N TRP A 150 -0.41 3.49 11.35
CA TRP A 150 -1.36 2.48 11.80
C TRP A 150 -2.28 2.94 12.94
N ARG A 151 -1.73 3.71 13.89
CA ARG A 151 -2.44 4.07 15.11
C ARG A 151 -3.45 5.21 14.91
N SER A 152 -3.07 6.21 14.13
CA SER A 152 -3.91 7.38 13.83
C SER A 152 -4.76 7.22 12.59
N GLY A 153 -4.44 6.25 11.71
CA GLY A 153 -5.06 6.12 10.41
C GLY A 153 -4.65 7.19 9.38
N VAL A 154 -3.75 8.12 9.75
CA VAL A 154 -3.35 9.21 8.86
C VAL A 154 -2.65 8.66 7.62
N VAL A 155 -3.17 9.02 6.45
CA VAL A 155 -2.58 8.69 5.15
C VAL A 155 -1.50 9.73 4.83
N LEU A 156 -0.27 9.23 4.61
CA LEU A 156 0.90 10.04 4.27
C LEU A 156 1.10 10.14 2.75
N PHE A 157 0.87 9.04 2.04
CA PHE A 157 0.96 8.95 0.59
C PHE A 157 -0.24 8.18 0.06
N LEU A 158 -0.75 8.64 -1.06
CA LEU A 158 -1.78 7.98 -1.85
C LEU A 158 -1.43 8.15 -3.32
N GLY A 159 -1.47 7.09 -4.10
CA GLY A 159 -1.17 7.15 -5.52
C GLY A 159 -1.64 5.94 -6.29
N GLN A 160 -1.64 6.09 -7.61
CA GLN A 160 -2.02 5.05 -8.56
C GLN A 160 -0.83 4.74 -9.47
N VAL A 161 -0.59 3.47 -9.73
CA VAL A 161 0.32 3.00 -10.77
C VAL A 161 -0.56 2.52 -11.93
N LEU A 162 -0.58 3.30 -13.02
CA LEU A 162 -1.45 2.99 -14.17
C LEU A 162 -0.80 2.04 -15.17
N ASP A 163 0.52 2.06 -15.25
CA ASP A 163 1.30 1.15 -16.10
C ASP A 163 2.51 0.62 -15.31
N PRO A 164 2.39 -0.59 -14.74
CA PRO A 164 3.48 -1.22 -13.99
C PRO A 164 4.68 -1.63 -14.86
N SER A 165 4.53 -1.68 -16.20
CA SER A 165 5.59 -2.11 -17.11
C SER A 165 6.61 -1.00 -17.42
N MET A 166 6.30 0.25 -17.11
CA MET A 166 7.11 1.43 -17.46
C MET A 166 8.21 1.78 -16.43
N HIS A 167 8.56 0.86 -15.51
CA HIS A 167 9.52 1.15 -14.44
C HIS A 167 10.62 0.10 -14.33
#